data_88ff14088142dfcde129e257ca4854cd
#
_entry.id   88ff14088142dfcde129e257ca4854cd
#
_cell.length_a   1.000
_cell.length_b   1.000
_cell.length_c   1.000
_cell.angle_alpha   90.00
_cell.angle_beta   90.00
_cell.angle_gamma   90.00
#
_symmetry.space_group_name_H-M   'P 1'
#
loop_
_entity.id
_entity.type
_entity.pdbx_description
1 polymer ?
#
loop_
_entity_poly.entity_id
_entity_poly.type
_entity_poly.pdbx_seq_one_letter_code
_entity_poly.pdbx_strand_id
1 'polypeptide(L)'
;MAKIQDDNKLYTCLRPFIDHHLRKSFRRYEVIGQENIPQNAACIFGVNHTNTLMDALVPLSMNSEKKVFIARGDIFKKPLIAKFMHFCRILPIYRIRDGFKSVRDNNTEIIDKAADVIHDNVKLFLFPEASHRTKHSLKQLSKGIFHIALKANEQFGHEKPVYLIPTGIEYGDYFRYRSTALISFGEPINVTEYVNNHKDENEAVIINGLREMLTERMSKLISFIPDNEEDYNAIWEMTKMKSKFRLYEPLAQRLERNQKTIKEILEWKEREPEKAKETFERVDKFTKKRKKKGISIFSVTNENIGGTVFWKTLVALIGLPAYIATVISTLPIWLVTMILKKSFKDKAWGNTISFATETILHPLLMILCIVLAFCNLSWEQATLTSIIYYISYEFFVDATEFLRRWISDVKWCFNKKLRAMSREL
;
A
#
# COMPACT_ATOMS: atom_id res chain seq x y z
N MET A 1 -33.38 -8.03 -0.57
CA MET A 1 -32.24 -7.86 0.36
C MET A 1 -31.67 -6.47 0.19
N ALA A 2 -31.18 -5.83 1.26
CA ALA A 2 -30.50 -4.55 1.15
C ALA A 2 -29.27 -4.69 0.22
N LYS A 3 -29.05 -3.70 -0.65
CA LYS A 3 -27.87 -3.64 -1.53
C LYS A 3 -26.61 -3.37 -0.69
N ILE A 4 -25.45 -3.80 -1.14
CA ILE A 4 -24.18 -3.60 -0.41
C ILE A 4 -23.79 -2.13 -0.27
N GLN A 5 -24.21 -1.29 -1.22
CA GLN A 5 -24.00 0.14 -1.25
C GLN A 5 -25.01 0.94 -0.41
N ASP A 6 -26.06 0.31 0.12
CA ASP A 6 -27.06 0.99 0.95
C ASP A 6 -26.45 1.59 2.21
N ASP A 7 -27.13 2.60 2.76
CA ASP A 7 -26.66 3.27 3.96
C ASP A 7 -26.80 2.39 5.20
N ASN A 8 -25.70 2.24 5.92
CA ASN A 8 -25.64 1.55 7.18
C ASN A 8 -25.17 2.53 8.28
N LYS A 9 -26.04 2.86 9.21
CA LYS A 9 -25.76 3.84 10.28
C LYS A 9 -24.52 3.49 11.11
N LEU A 10 -24.35 2.22 11.46
CA LEU A 10 -23.17 1.77 12.22
C LEU A 10 -21.88 1.95 11.40
N TYR A 11 -21.90 1.56 10.13
CA TYR A 11 -20.75 1.75 9.24
C TYR A 11 -20.38 3.23 9.12
N THR A 12 -21.39 4.10 8.90
CA THR A 12 -21.18 5.54 8.75
C THR A 12 -20.62 6.17 10.04
N CYS A 13 -21.05 5.70 11.19
CA CYS A 13 -20.54 6.15 12.50
C CYS A 13 -19.09 5.69 12.74
N LEU A 14 -18.75 4.46 12.39
CA LEU A 14 -17.40 3.89 12.61
C LEU A 14 -16.37 4.39 11.58
N ARG A 15 -16.81 4.81 10.41
CA ARG A 15 -15.95 5.18 9.30
C ARG A 15 -14.94 6.30 9.63
N PRO A 16 -15.33 7.45 10.26
CA PRO A 16 -14.38 8.49 10.62
C PRO A 16 -13.30 8.03 11.60
N PHE A 17 -13.66 7.13 12.54
CA PHE A 17 -12.73 6.51 13.47
C PHE A 17 -11.67 5.66 12.73
N ILE A 18 -12.12 4.80 11.82
CA ILE A 18 -11.20 3.98 11.00
C ILE A 18 -10.33 4.84 10.10
N ASP A 19 -10.90 5.86 9.44
CA ASP A 19 -10.14 6.77 8.57
C ASP A 19 -9.06 7.55 9.36
N HIS A 20 -9.37 7.97 10.59
CA HIS A 20 -8.42 8.65 11.47
C HIS A 20 -7.22 7.74 11.79
N HIS A 21 -7.47 6.53 12.30
CA HIS A 21 -6.41 5.58 12.64
C HIS A 21 -5.62 5.14 11.42
N LEU A 22 -6.28 5.01 10.26
CA LEU A 22 -5.60 4.65 9.04
C LEU A 22 -4.64 5.75 8.55
N ARG A 23 -5.06 7.02 8.58
CA ARG A 23 -4.17 8.14 8.26
C ARG A 23 -2.99 8.22 9.23
N LYS A 24 -3.22 8.01 10.53
CA LYS A 24 -2.15 7.89 11.54
C LYS A 24 -1.19 6.73 11.27
N SER A 25 -1.64 5.66 10.61
CA SER A 25 -0.79 4.52 10.26
C SER A 25 0.29 4.83 9.23
N PHE A 26 0.20 5.98 8.57
CA PHE A 26 1.20 6.51 7.65
C PHE A 26 1.80 7.81 8.17
N ARG A 27 3.13 7.94 8.07
CA ARG A 27 3.82 9.20 8.38
C ARG A 27 3.53 10.27 7.33
N ARG A 28 3.39 9.84 6.08
CA ARG A 28 2.97 10.68 4.95
C ARG A 28 2.04 9.86 4.06
N TYR A 29 0.93 10.47 3.72
CA TYR A 29 -0.10 9.91 2.86
C TYR A 29 -0.45 10.97 1.81
N GLU A 30 -0.20 10.68 0.54
CA GLU A 30 -0.44 11.60 -0.57
C GLU A 30 -1.37 10.94 -1.60
N VAL A 31 -2.23 11.75 -2.21
CA VAL A 31 -3.17 11.36 -3.27
C VAL A 31 -2.97 12.29 -4.44
N ILE A 32 -2.75 11.74 -5.64
CA ILE A 32 -2.56 12.51 -6.88
C ILE A 32 -3.44 11.96 -8.00
N GLY A 33 -3.75 12.80 -9.00
CA GLY A 33 -4.53 12.41 -10.17
C GLY A 33 -6.04 12.28 -9.89
N GLN A 34 -6.56 12.83 -8.78
CA GLN A 34 -8.01 12.78 -8.49
C GLN A 34 -8.82 13.52 -9.55
N GLU A 35 -8.25 14.50 -10.19
CA GLU A 35 -8.80 15.24 -11.34
C GLU A 35 -9.08 14.37 -12.56
N ASN A 36 -8.39 13.22 -12.69
CA ASN A 36 -8.59 12.26 -13.75
C ASN A 36 -9.87 11.41 -13.56
N ILE A 37 -10.49 11.45 -12.38
CA ILE A 37 -11.67 10.64 -12.09
C ILE A 37 -12.91 11.31 -12.68
N PRO A 38 -13.58 10.72 -13.71
CA PRO A 38 -14.76 11.31 -14.29
C PRO A 38 -15.90 11.48 -13.27
N GLN A 39 -16.53 12.65 -13.29
CA GLN A 39 -17.68 12.92 -12.43
C GLN A 39 -18.95 12.32 -13.04
N ASN A 40 -19.86 11.85 -12.20
CA ASN A 40 -21.15 11.28 -12.61
C ASN A 40 -21.05 10.16 -13.65
N ALA A 41 -19.97 9.36 -13.60
CA ALA A 41 -19.70 8.24 -14.48
C ALA A 41 -19.59 6.93 -13.69
N ALA A 42 -19.79 5.80 -14.39
CA ALA A 42 -19.58 4.48 -13.82
C ALA A 42 -18.07 4.16 -13.77
N CYS A 43 -17.46 4.24 -12.60
CA CYS A 43 -16.00 4.09 -12.44
C CYS A 43 -15.64 2.79 -11.73
N ILE A 44 -14.76 2.00 -12.37
CA ILE A 44 -14.16 0.78 -11.82
C ILE A 44 -12.66 1.02 -11.69
N PHE A 45 -12.13 0.91 -10.49
CA PHE A 45 -10.74 1.17 -10.17
C PHE A 45 -9.93 -0.12 -10.18
N GLY A 46 -8.97 -0.21 -11.11
CA GLY A 46 -8.00 -1.31 -11.18
C GLY A 46 -6.75 -0.94 -10.39
N VAL A 47 -6.53 -1.58 -9.24
CA VAL A 47 -5.47 -1.24 -8.29
C VAL A 47 -4.39 -2.32 -8.25
N ASN A 48 -3.11 -1.94 -8.21
CA ASN A 48 -2.03 -2.90 -7.97
C ASN A 48 -2.11 -3.49 -6.55
N HIS A 49 -1.63 -4.74 -6.37
CA HIS A 49 -1.81 -5.48 -5.11
C HIS A 49 -0.49 -5.90 -4.49
N THR A 50 0.01 -5.12 -3.55
CA THR A 50 1.35 -5.29 -2.97
C THR A 50 1.37 -5.49 -1.45
N ASN A 51 0.31 -5.06 -0.72
CA ASN A 51 0.31 -4.98 0.74
C ASN A 51 -1.01 -5.46 1.37
N THR A 52 -1.49 -6.62 0.94
CA THR A 52 -2.67 -7.31 1.54
C THR A 52 -3.88 -6.38 1.76
N LEU A 53 -4.43 -6.33 2.99
CA LEU A 53 -5.58 -5.51 3.35
C LEU A 53 -5.29 -4.00 3.27
N MET A 54 -4.02 -3.57 3.47
CA MET A 54 -3.68 -2.15 3.40
C MET A 54 -3.98 -1.55 2.03
N ASP A 55 -3.87 -2.34 0.95
CA ASP A 55 -4.19 -1.86 -0.41
C ASP A 55 -5.68 -1.51 -0.58
N ALA A 56 -6.58 -2.12 0.21
CA ALA A 56 -8.00 -1.73 0.25
C ALA A 56 -8.25 -0.54 1.20
N LEU A 57 -7.54 -0.50 2.33
CA LEU A 57 -7.70 0.53 3.33
C LEU A 57 -7.18 1.90 2.85
N VAL A 58 -6.08 1.92 2.06
CA VAL A 58 -5.52 3.17 1.53
C VAL A 58 -6.53 3.91 0.64
N PRO A 59 -7.12 3.34 -0.42
CA PRO A 59 -8.18 4.02 -1.17
C PRO A 59 -9.42 4.32 -0.33
N LEU A 60 -9.73 3.48 0.67
CA LEU A 60 -10.85 3.72 1.57
C LEU A 60 -10.74 5.09 2.22
N SER A 61 -9.60 5.45 2.79
CA SER A 61 -9.40 6.68 3.59
C SER A 61 -9.11 7.95 2.79
N MET A 62 -9.04 7.88 1.45
CA MET A 62 -8.73 9.07 0.66
C MET A 62 -9.78 10.18 0.80
N ASN A 63 -11.07 9.79 0.91
CA ASN A 63 -12.21 10.68 1.15
C ASN A 63 -13.37 9.90 1.78
N SER A 64 -14.43 10.59 2.18
CA SER A 64 -15.62 10.02 2.84
C SER A 64 -16.60 9.33 1.89
N GLU A 65 -16.40 9.40 0.57
CA GLU A 65 -17.30 8.79 -0.42
C GLU A 65 -17.45 7.29 -0.21
N LYS A 66 -18.61 6.78 -0.62
CA LYS A 66 -18.91 5.35 -0.59
C LYS A 66 -18.01 4.60 -1.57
N LYS A 67 -17.45 3.50 -1.10
CA LYS A 67 -16.61 2.59 -1.90
C LYS A 67 -16.99 1.16 -1.63
N VAL A 68 -17.01 0.36 -2.68
CA VAL A 68 -17.18 -1.09 -2.60
C VAL A 68 -15.90 -1.74 -3.11
N PHE A 69 -15.47 -2.79 -2.45
CA PHE A 69 -14.28 -3.55 -2.81
C PHE A 69 -14.66 -4.96 -3.25
N ILE A 70 -13.85 -5.54 -4.12
CA ILE A 70 -13.98 -6.95 -4.47
C ILE A 70 -12.78 -7.71 -3.92
N ALA A 71 -13.06 -8.79 -3.18
CA ALA A 71 -12.06 -9.69 -2.62
C ALA A 71 -12.32 -11.15 -3.00
N ARG A 72 -11.32 -11.99 -2.77
CA ARG A 72 -11.39 -13.42 -3.09
C ARG A 72 -12.49 -14.14 -2.32
N GLY A 73 -13.28 -14.96 -3.01
CA GLY A 73 -14.42 -15.70 -2.45
C GLY A 73 -14.06 -16.71 -1.35
N ASP A 74 -12.80 -17.23 -1.34
CA ASP A 74 -12.35 -18.16 -0.30
C ASP A 74 -12.31 -17.53 1.12
N ILE A 75 -12.24 -16.20 1.23
CA ILE A 75 -12.33 -15.49 2.50
C ILE A 75 -13.74 -15.57 3.10
N PHE A 76 -14.76 -15.72 2.26
CA PHE A 76 -16.18 -15.70 2.66
C PHE A 76 -16.73 -17.07 3.11
N LYS A 77 -15.89 -18.10 3.21
CA LYS A 77 -16.34 -19.47 3.57
C LYS A 77 -17.01 -19.57 4.94
N LYS A 78 -16.62 -18.74 5.89
CA LYS A 78 -17.22 -18.72 7.25
C LYS A 78 -18.35 -17.68 7.30
N PRO A 79 -19.58 -18.04 7.74
CA PRO A 79 -20.73 -17.13 7.73
C PRO A 79 -20.52 -15.81 8.48
N LEU A 80 -19.83 -15.83 9.63
CA LEU A 80 -19.52 -14.63 10.39
C LEU A 80 -18.58 -13.70 9.62
N ILE A 81 -17.57 -14.29 8.95
CA ILE A 81 -16.64 -13.51 8.13
C ILE A 81 -17.36 -12.94 6.91
N ALA A 82 -18.23 -13.73 6.26
CA ALA A 82 -19.02 -13.24 5.13
C ALA A 82 -19.91 -12.05 5.54
N LYS A 83 -20.61 -12.13 6.69
CA LYS A 83 -21.39 -11.01 7.22
C LYS A 83 -20.53 -9.77 7.51
N PHE A 84 -19.35 -9.95 8.10
CA PHE A 84 -18.42 -8.87 8.38
C PHE A 84 -17.88 -8.24 7.10
N MET A 85 -17.50 -9.04 6.10
CA MET A 85 -17.06 -8.54 4.79
C MET A 85 -18.16 -7.74 4.08
N HIS A 86 -19.40 -8.24 4.13
CA HIS A 86 -20.55 -7.53 3.57
C HIS A 86 -20.78 -6.19 4.30
N PHE A 87 -20.68 -6.18 5.64
CA PHE A 87 -20.73 -4.96 6.42
C PHE A 87 -19.64 -3.96 6.01
N CYS A 88 -18.42 -4.45 5.72
CA CYS A 88 -17.30 -3.65 5.20
C CYS A 88 -17.45 -3.27 3.72
N ARG A 89 -18.58 -3.55 3.08
CA ARG A 89 -18.83 -3.31 1.65
C ARG A 89 -17.84 -4.03 0.73
N ILE A 90 -17.58 -5.31 1.01
CA ILE A 90 -16.69 -6.16 0.23
C ILE A 90 -17.52 -7.28 -0.42
N LEU A 91 -17.47 -7.36 -1.76
CA LEU A 91 -18.07 -8.44 -2.55
C LEU A 91 -17.07 -9.58 -2.77
N PRO A 92 -17.52 -10.85 -2.79
CA PRO A 92 -16.65 -11.97 -3.18
C PRO A 92 -16.46 -12.02 -4.70
N ILE A 93 -15.31 -12.54 -5.16
CA ILE A 93 -15.13 -13.02 -6.53
C ILE A 93 -14.49 -14.41 -6.48
N TYR A 94 -15.06 -15.37 -7.19
CA TYR A 94 -14.61 -16.75 -7.20
C TYR A 94 -13.67 -17.01 -8.37
N ARG A 95 -12.69 -17.90 -8.18
CA ARG A 95 -11.69 -18.25 -9.18
C ARG A 95 -11.89 -19.68 -9.66
N ILE A 96 -11.44 -19.98 -10.88
CA ILE A 96 -11.55 -21.31 -11.51
C ILE A 96 -11.06 -22.43 -10.57
N ARG A 97 -10.00 -22.19 -9.81
CA ARG A 97 -9.45 -23.14 -8.83
C ARG A 97 -10.34 -23.38 -7.59
N ASP A 98 -11.37 -22.56 -7.39
CA ASP A 98 -12.30 -22.69 -6.27
C ASP A 98 -13.46 -23.68 -6.59
N GLY A 99 -13.51 -24.23 -7.82
CA GLY A 99 -14.47 -25.21 -8.32
C GLY A 99 -15.28 -24.71 -9.52
N PHE A 100 -15.34 -25.48 -10.61
CA PHE A 100 -15.90 -24.99 -11.89
C PHE A 100 -17.39 -24.62 -11.85
N LYS A 101 -18.25 -25.41 -11.14
CA LYS A 101 -19.68 -25.09 -11.01
C LYS A 101 -19.92 -23.82 -10.19
N SER A 102 -19.20 -23.65 -9.08
CA SER A 102 -19.34 -22.48 -8.22
C SER A 102 -18.84 -21.18 -8.86
N VAL A 103 -17.91 -21.25 -9.82
CA VAL A 103 -17.34 -20.08 -10.46
C VAL A 103 -18.32 -19.43 -11.43
N ARG A 104 -18.97 -20.21 -12.29
CA ARG A 104 -19.83 -19.66 -13.33
C ARG A 104 -21.09 -19.03 -12.75
N ASP A 105 -21.84 -19.79 -11.93
CA ASP A 105 -23.13 -19.35 -11.43
C ASP A 105 -22.99 -18.22 -10.39
N ASN A 106 -22.02 -18.34 -9.47
CA ASN A 106 -21.80 -17.33 -8.44
C ASN A 106 -21.18 -16.03 -9.01
N ASN A 107 -20.29 -16.11 -10.01
CA ASN A 107 -19.70 -14.89 -10.56
C ASN A 107 -20.67 -14.08 -11.40
N THR A 108 -21.65 -14.69 -12.08
CA THR A 108 -22.68 -13.95 -12.80
C THR A 108 -23.45 -13.04 -11.84
N GLU A 109 -23.95 -13.58 -10.73
CA GLU A 109 -24.65 -12.78 -9.70
C GLU A 109 -23.76 -11.67 -9.10
N ILE A 110 -22.45 -11.95 -8.91
CA ILE A 110 -21.51 -10.94 -8.35
C ILE A 110 -21.21 -9.85 -9.38
N ILE A 111 -21.11 -10.21 -10.67
CA ILE A 111 -20.90 -9.23 -11.75
C ILE A 111 -22.13 -8.31 -11.84
N ASP A 112 -23.35 -8.85 -11.76
CA ASP A 112 -24.58 -8.05 -11.74
C ASP A 112 -24.62 -7.11 -10.52
N LYS A 113 -24.29 -7.60 -9.32
CA LYS A 113 -24.19 -6.75 -8.13
C LYS A 113 -23.12 -5.66 -8.26
N ALA A 114 -22.00 -5.97 -8.89
CA ALA A 114 -20.93 -5.00 -9.14
C ALA A 114 -21.37 -3.94 -10.15
N ALA A 115 -22.12 -4.32 -11.19
CA ALA A 115 -22.74 -3.39 -12.13
C ALA A 115 -23.76 -2.47 -11.43
N ASP A 116 -24.62 -3.00 -10.56
CA ASP A 116 -25.53 -2.20 -9.73
C ASP A 116 -24.80 -1.15 -8.87
N VAL A 117 -23.66 -1.53 -8.27
CA VAL A 117 -22.84 -0.62 -7.44
C VAL A 117 -22.40 0.60 -8.26
N ILE A 118 -21.85 0.39 -9.43
CA ILE A 118 -21.34 1.49 -10.28
C ILE A 118 -22.46 2.26 -10.97
N HIS A 119 -23.61 1.62 -11.21
CA HIS A 119 -24.81 2.29 -11.66
C HIS A 119 -25.28 3.34 -10.65
N ASP A 120 -25.24 3.01 -9.36
CA ASP A 120 -25.61 3.91 -8.26
C ASP A 120 -24.50 4.96 -7.93
N ASN A 121 -23.54 5.20 -8.83
CA ASN A 121 -22.38 6.12 -8.67
C ASN A 121 -21.45 5.77 -7.50
N VAL A 122 -21.47 4.54 -7.01
CA VAL A 122 -20.56 4.08 -5.99
C VAL A 122 -19.27 3.55 -6.61
N LYS A 123 -18.13 4.01 -6.13
CA LYS A 123 -16.81 3.65 -6.65
C LYS A 123 -16.48 2.19 -6.34
N LEU A 124 -16.20 1.40 -7.37
CA LEU A 124 -15.86 -0.02 -7.25
C LEU A 124 -14.35 -0.23 -7.40
N PHE A 125 -13.72 -0.84 -6.41
CA PHE A 125 -12.29 -1.12 -6.38
C PHE A 125 -12.00 -2.61 -6.50
N LEU A 126 -11.10 -2.96 -7.42
CA LEU A 126 -10.62 -4.32 -7.62
C LEU A 126 -9.10 -4.37 -7.66
N PHE A 127 -8.57 -5.55 -7.30
CA PHE A 127 -7.16 -5.91 -7.42
C PHE A 127 -7.01 -6.95 -8.54
N PRO A 128 -6.86 -6.52 -9.81
CA PRO A 128 -6.92 -7.43 -10.94
C PRO A 128 -5.75 -8.43 -11.00
N GLU A 129 -4.69 -8.23 -10.22
CA GLU A 129 -3.59 -9.20 -10.06
C GLU A 129 -4.00 -10.50 -9.33
N ALA A 130 -5.20 -10.55 -8.74
CA ALA A 130 -5.79 -11.69 -8.02
C ALA A 130 -4.99 -12.24 -6.82
N SER A 131 -3.78 -11.81 -6.58
CA SER A 131 -2.96 -12.13 -5.40
C SER A 131 -1.89 -11.07 -5.19
N HIS A 132 -1.66 -10.69 -3.94
CA HIS A 132 -0.64 -9.69 -3.59
C HIS A 132 0.79 -10.22 -3.78
N ARG A 133 1.71 -9.29 -4.03
CA ARG A 133 3.14 -9.54 -4.10
C ARG A 133 3.92 -8.25 -3.84
N THR A 134 4.83 -8.29 -2.87
CA THR A 134 5.68 -7.15 -2.49
C THR A 134 6.81 -6.90 -3.48
N LYS A 135 6.43 -6.55 -4.73
CA LYS A 135 7.34 -6.18 -5.82
C LYS A 135 6.82 -4.92 -6.53
N HIS A 136 7.74 -4.15 -7.08
CA HIS A 136 7.46 -3.03 -7.99
C HIS A 136 7.26 -3.54 -9.42
N SER A 137 6.34 -4.46 -9.60
CA SER A 137 5.98 -5.09 -10.88
C SER A 137 4.49 -5.35 -10.87
N LEU A 138 3.89 -5.49 -12.04
CA LEU A 138 2.50 -5.93 -12.20
C LEU A 138 2.47 -7.39 -12.65
N LYS A 139 1.57 -8.19 -12.08
CA LYS A 139 1.21 -9.49 -12.63
C LYS A 139 0.27 -9.33 -13.81
N GLN A 140 0.14 -10.38 -14.60
CA GLN A 140 -0.89 -10.42 -15.62
C GLN A 140 -2.27 -10.19 -14.98
N LEU A 141 -2.99 -9.21 -15.47
CA LEU A 141 -4.29 -8.84 -14.94
C LEU A 141 -5.34 -9.91 -15.28
N SER A 142 -6.15 -10.29 -14.29
CA SER A 142 -7.25 -11.24 -14.45
C SER A 142 -8.42 -10.61 -15.20
N LYS A 143 -9.22 -11.45 -15.89
CA LYS A 143 -10.33 -10.98 -16.73
C LYS A 143 -11.52 -10.42 -15.96
N GLY A 144 -11.63 -10.66 -14.66
CA GLY A 144 -12.81 -10.31 -13.86
C GLY A 144 -13.22 -8.84 -13.93
N ILE A 145 -12.25 -7.93 -13.87
CA ILE A 145 -12.52 -6.48 -13.96
C ILE A 145 -13.13 -6.10 -15.32
N PHE A 146 -12.67 -6.72 -16.40
CA PHE A 146 -13.13 -6.44 -17.75
C PHE A 146 -14.53 -7.01 -17.98
N HIS A 147 -14.85 -8.22 -17.49
CA HIS A 147 -16.21 -8.76 -17.54
C HIS A 147 -17.22 -7.88 -16.80
N ILE A 148 -16.85 -7.33 -15.63
CA ILE A 148 -17.70 -6.36 -14.91
C ILE A 148 -17.89 -5.10 -15.75
N ALA A 149 -16.82 -4.57 -16.37
CA ALA A 149 -16.89 -3.37 -17.18
C ALA A 149 -17.75 -3.56 -18.44
N LEU A 150 -17.60 -4.70 -19.13
CA LEU A 150 -18.39 -5.03 -20.32
C LEU A 150 -19.87 -5.25 -19.96
N LYS A 151 -20.15 -5.96 -18.85
CA LYS A 151 -21.53 -6.17 -18.39
C LYS A 151 -22.22 -4.86 -18.02
N ALA A 152 -21.51 -3.98 -17.32
CA ALA A 152 -22.01 -2.66 -16.99
C ALA A 152 -22.25 -1.82 -18.27
N ASN A 153 -21.35 -1.89 -19.24
CA ASN A 153 -21.51 -1.20 -20.52
C ASN A 153 -22.71 -1.72 -21.31
N GLU A 154 -22.97 -3.04 -21.31
CA GLU A 154 -24.14 -3.65 -21.91
C GLU A 154 -25.45 -3.16 -21.26
N GLN A 155 -25.46 -3.06 -19.91
CA GLN A 155 -26.65 -2.69 -19.13
C GLN A 155 -27.02 -1.21 -19.26
N PHE A 156 -26.03 -0.31 -19.26
CA PHE A 156 -26.28 1.14 -19.18
C PHE A 156 -25.28 2.02 -19.94
N GLY A 157 -24.46 1.45 -20.82
CA GLY A 157 -23.43 2.21 -21.55
C GLY A 157 -23.96 3.33 -22.45
N HIS A 158 -25.22 3.25 -22.87
CA HIS A 158 -25.87 4.31 -23.62
C HIS A 158 -26.34 5.47 -22.75
N GLU A 159 -26.69 5.20 -21.49
CA GLU A 159 -27.17 6.20 -20.54
C GLU A 159 -26.01 6.83 -19.76
N LYS A 160 -24.96 6.03 -19.48
CA LYS A 160 -23.87 6.40 -18.63
C LYS A 160 -22.57 5.71 -19.07
N PRO A 161 -21.54 6.47 -19.44
CA PRO A 161 -20.27 5.89 -19.86
C PRO A 161 -19.59 5.14 -18.71
N VAL A 162 -18.96 4.01 -19.03
CA VAL A 162 -18.22 3.16 -18.12
C VAL A 162 -16.72 3.42 -18.29
N TYR A 163 -16.03 3.64 -17.16
CA TYR A 163 -14.59 3.89 -17.15
C TYR A 163 -13.84 2.88 -16.28
N LEU A 164 -12.69 2.42 -16.80
CA LEU A 164 -11.66 1.79 -16.00
C LEU A 164 -10.65 2.87 -15.56
N ILE A 165 -10.43 2.97 -14.27
CA ILE A 165 -9.49 3.94 -13.65
C ILE A 165 -8.22 3.21 -13.24
N PRO A 166 -7.11 3.38 -13.96
CA PRO A 166 -5.83 2.84 -13.54
C PRO A 166 -5.42 3.47 -12.22
N THR A 167 -5.08 2.63 -11.24
CA THR A 167 -4.74 3.12 -9.89
C THR A 167 -3.46 2.47 -9.42
N GLY A 168 -2.50 3.29 -9.01
CA GLY A 168 -1.21 2.87 -8.44
C GLY A 168 -1.13 3.17 -6.96
N ILE A 169 -0.63 2.22 -6.15
CA ILE A 169 -0.28 2.44 -4.75
C ILE A 169 1.21 2.14 -4.57
N GLU A 170 1.95 3.13 -4.07
CA GLU A 170 3.36 3.02 -3.73
C GLU A 170 3.57 3.18 -2.23
N TYR A 171 4.29 2.23 -1.62
CA TYR A 171 4.67 2.29 -0.22
C TYR A 171 6.17 2.56 -0.06
N GLY A 172 6.54 3.34 0.95
CA GLY A 172 7.96 3.50 1.31
C GLY A 172 8.54 2.24 1.94
N ASP A 173 7.71 1.47 2.63
CA ASP A 173 8.03 0.14 3.18
C ASP A 173 6.72 -0.66 3.33
N TYR A 174 6.64 -1.81 2.69
CA TYR A 174 5.44 -2.65 2.70
C TYR A 174 5.09 -3.23 4.06
N PHE A 175 6.09 -3.45 4.92
CA PHE A 175 5.94 -4.21 6.17
C PHE A 175 5.83 -3.33 7.40
N ARG A 176 6.09 -2.02 7.24
CA ARG A 176 6.24 -1.11 8.36
C ARG A 176 5.04 -0.20 8.55
N TYR A 177 4.50 -0.26 9.76
CA TYR A 177 3.61 0.77 10.28
C TYR A 177 4.34 2.13 10.34
N ARG A 178 3.64 3.23 10.11
CA ARG A 178 4.23 4.57 10.01
C ARG A 178 5.24 4.72 8.86
N SER A 179 5.00 4.03 7.74
CA SER A 179 5.71 4.26 6.48
C SER A 179 5.07 5.42 5.68
N THR A 180 5.27 5.46 4.39
CA THR A 180 4.61 6.41 3.49
C THR A 180 3.72 5.66 2.51
N ALA A 181 2.60 6.27 2.09
CA ALA A 181 1.75 5.76 1.02
C ALA A 181 1.44 6.88 0.03
N LEU A 182 1.57 6.57 -1.24
CA LEU A 182 1.12 7.39 -2.36
C LEU A 182 0.06 6.60 -3.11
N ILE A 183 -1.10 7.19 -3.35
CA ILE A 183 -2.11 6.69 -4.28
C ILE A 183 -2.17 7.61 -5.48
N SER A 184 -2.12 7.03 -6.68
CA SER A 184 -2.09 7.75 -7.95
C SER A 184 -3.20 7.25 -8.86
N PHE A 185 -3.99 8.16 -9.43
CA PHE A 185 -5.01 7.85 -10.42
C PHE A 185 -4.52 8.28 -11.79
N GLY A 186 -4.47 7.34 -12.73
CA GLY A 186 -4.05 7.59 -14.10
C GLY A 186 -5.19 8.04 -14.99
N GLU A 187 -4.86 8.26 -16.24
CA GLU A 187 -5.82 8.62 -17.28
C GLU A 187 -6.88 7.51 -17.44
N PRO A 188 -8.19 7.82 -17.37
CA PRO A 188 -9.26 6.84 -17.43
C PRO A 188 -9.37 6.20 -18.81
N ILE A 189 -9.73 4.92 -18.85
CA ILE A 189 -10.06 4.19 -20.10
C ILE A 189 -11.57 4.24 -20.26
N ASN A 190 -12.06 4.88 -21.32
CA ASN A 190 -13.47 4.89 -21.66
C ASN A 190 -13.84 3.56 -22.33
N VAL A 191 -14.42 2.64 -21.55
CA VAL A 191 -14.81 1.31 -22.02
C VAL A 191 -15.94 1.41 -23.04
N THR A 192 -16.89 2.31 -22.84
CA THR A 192 -18.03 2.50 -23.75
C THR A 192 -17.55 2.94 -25.13
N GLU A 193 -16.65 3.88 -25.19
CA GLU A 193 -16.05 4.33 -26.46
C GLU A 193 -15.21 3.23 -27.10
N TYR A 194 -14.38 2.54 -26.29
CA TYR A 194 -13.54 1.45 -26.77
C TYR A 194 -14.39 0.34 -27.42
N VAL A 195 -15.45 -0.13 -26.75
CA VAL A 195 -16.37 -1.15 -27.28
C VAL A 195 -17.07 -0.67 -28.55
N ASN A 196 -17.49 0.60 -28.59
CA ASN A 196 -18.14 1.19 -29.77
C ASN A 196 -17.22 1.23 -31.02
N ASN A 197 -15.92 1.45 -30.79
CA ASN A 197 -14.93 1.49 -31.86
C ASN A 197 -14.47 0.08 -32.32
N HIS A 198 -14.81 -0.98 -31.56
CA HIS A 198 -14.39 -2.36 -31.82
C HIS A 198 -15.59 -3.33 -31.91
N LYS A 199 -16.73 -2.84 -32.42
CA LYS A 199 -18.01 -3.61 -32.48
C LYS A 199 -17.92 -4.91 -33.26
N ASP A 200 -17.04 -4.98 -34.25
CA ASP A 200 -16.87 -6.14 -35.13
C ASP A 200 -15.90 -7.18 -34.54
N GLU A 201 -15.28 -6.88 -33.37
CA GLU A 201 -14.37 -7.78 -32.71
C GLU A 201 -15.08 -8.67 -31.69
N ASN A 202 -14.53 -9.86 -31.46
CA ASN A 202 -15.05 -10.73 -30.40
C ASN A 202 -14.65 -10.24 -29.01
N GLU A 203 -15.45 -10.63 -28.00
CA GLU A 203 -15.23 -10.24 -26.59
C GLU A 203 -13.80 -10.52 -26.09
N ALA A 204 -13.17 -11.62 -26.52
CA ALA A 204 -11.84 -11.99 -26.08
C ALA A 204 -10.77 -10.99 -26.58
N VAL A 205 -10.92 -10.45 -27.78
CA VAL A 205 -10.04 -9.42 -28.35
C VAL A 205 -10.24 -8.11 -27.60
N ILE A 206 -11.49 -7.69 -27.39
CA ILE A 206 -11.85 -6.49 -26.61
C ILE A 206 -11.24 -6.55 -25.19
N ILE A 207 -11.41 -7.68 -24.49
CA ILE A 207 -10.83 -7.88 -23.14
C ILE A 207 -9.30 -7.79 -23.17
N ASN A 208 -8.64 -8.37 -24.18
CA ASN A 208 -7.19 -8.33 -24.28
C ASN A 208 -6.69 -6.90 -24.51
N GLY A 209 -7.32 -6.14 -25.41
CA GLY A 209 -6.96 -4.75 -25.65
C GLY A 209 -7.16 -3.87 -24.42
N LEU A 210 -8.31 -3.98 -23.74
CA LEU A 210 -8.54 -3.27 -22.47
C LEU A 210 -7.53 -3.65 -21.40
N ARG A 211 -7.12 -4.93 -21.35
CA ARG A 211 -6.11 -5.42 -20.40
C ARG A 211 -4.73 -4.83 -20.67
N GLU A 212 -4.31 -4.76 -21.91
CA GLU A 212 -3.04 -4.15 -22.32
C GLU A 212 -3.03 -2.67 -21.98
N MET A 213 -4.07 -1.92 -22.32
CA MET A 213 -4.21 -0.50 -21.98
C MET A 213 -4.18 -0.27 -20.46
N LEU A 214 -4.92 -1.08 -19.68
CA LEU A 214 -4.94 -0.95 -18.23
C LEU A 214 -3.57 -1.27 -17.61
N THR A 215 -2.90 -2.32 -18.10
CA THR A 215 -1.56 -2.70 -17.63
C THR A 215 -0.54 -1.61 -17.91
N GLU A 216 -0.55 -1.06 -19.13
CA GLU A 216 0.35 0.03 -19.53
C GLU A 216 0.11 1.27 -18.66
N ARG A 217 -1.16 1.72 -18.50
CA ARG A 217 -1.47 2.90 -17.69
C ARG A 217 -1.15 2.69 -16.21
N MET A 218 -1.39 1.50 -15.65
CA MET A 218 -1.03 1.17 -14.26
C MET A 218 0.50 1.14 -14.06
N SER A 219 1.27 0.66 -15.03
CA SER A 219 2.74 0.62 -14.93
C SER A 219 3.35 2.01 -14.77
N LYS A 220 2.71 3.04 -15.33
CA LYS A 220 3.13 4.44 -15.22
C LYS A 220 2.83 5.06 -13.85
N LEU A 221 2.07 4.38 -12.98
CA LEU A 221 1.67 4.89 -11.67
C LEU A 221 2.48 4.30 -10.51
N ILE A 222 3.44 3.44 -10.79
CA ILE A 222 4.31 2.79 -9.81
C ILE A 222 5.77 2.84 -10.26
N SER A 223 6.71 2.58 -9.37
CA SER A 223 8.14 2.39 -9.70
C SER A 223 8.33 1.06 -10.45
N PHE A 224 7.82 0.98 -11.67
CA PHE A 224 7.63 -0.27 -12.40
C PHE A 224 8.94 -0.87 -12.92
N ILE A 225 9.16 -2.15 -12.59
CA ILE A 225 10.18 -3.02 -13.18
C ILE A 225 9.45 -4.22 -13.79
N PRO A 226 9.72 -4.63 -15.04
CA PRO A 226 9.06 -5.77 -15.68
C PRO A 226 9.10 -7.03 -14.80
N ASP A 227 8.03 -7.83 -14.79
CA ASP A 227 7.91 -8.99 -13.90
C ASP A 227 8.84 -10.14 -14.28
N ASN A 228 9.15 -10.29 -15.56
CA ASN A 228 10.10 -11.25 -16.12
C ASN A 228 11.56 -10.79 -16.04
N GLU A 229 11.85 -9.64 -15.41
CA GLU A 229 13.22 -9.13 -15.27
C GLU A 229 14.00 -9.96 -14.23
N GLU A 230 15.04 -10.66 -14.72
CA GLU A 230 15.88 -11.53 -13.89
C GLU A 230 16.72 -10.74 -12.88
N ASP A 231 17.19 -9.56 -13.29
CA ASP A 231 18.02 -8.66 -12.48
C ASP A 231 17.21 -7.69 -11.59
N TYR A 232 15.92 -7.98 -11.38
CA TYR A 232 14.98 -7.14 -10.61
C TYR A 232 15.59 -6.59 -9.31
N ASN A 233 16.22 -7.43 -8.50
CA ASN A 233 16.76 -7.03 -7.20
C ASN A 233 17.93 -6.03 -7.35
N ALA A 234 18.81 -6.26 -8.30
CA ALA A 234 19.95 -5.38 -8.59
C ALA A 234 19.46 -4.02 -9.13
N ILE A 235 18.52 -4.04 -10.07
CA ILE A 235 17.91 -2.83 -10.63
C ILE A 235 17.25 -2.00 -9.52
N TRP A 236 16.44 -2.63 -8.66
CA TRP A 236 15.79 -1.93 -7.56
C TRP A 236 16.77 -1.39 -6.51
N GLU A 237 17.84 -2.12 -6.17
CA GLU A 237 18.89 -1.62 -5.28
C GLU A 237 19.65 -0.46 -5.91
N MET A 238 20.01 -0.53 -7.20
CA MET A 238 20.65 0.57 -7.94
C MET A 238 19.72 1.81 -8.01
N THR A 239 18.43 1.60 -8.26
CA THR A 239 17.45 2.70 -8.25
C THR A 239 17.47 3.44 -6.92
N LYS A 240 17.45 2.72 -5.79
CA LYS A 240 17.53 3.33 -4.46
C LYS A 240 18.86 4.03 -4.19
N MET A 241 19.96 3.53 -4.74
CA MET A 241 21.29 4.14 -4.61
C MET A 241 21.37 5.45 -5.41
N LYS A 242 20.93 5.44 -6.65
CA LYS A 242 21.00 6.59 -7.57
C LYS A 242 19.97 7.67 -7.22
N SER A 243 18.74 7.27 -6.87
CA SER A 243 17.66 8.22 -6.62
C SER A 243 17.77 8.94 -5.28
N LYS A 244 18.76 8.70 -4.46
CA LYS A 244 19.07 9.30 -3.16
C LYS A 244 17.84 9.75 -2.36
N PHE A 245 17.73 9.34 -1.12
CA PHE A 245 16.60 9.72 -0.26
C PHE A 245 16.65 11.21 0.11
N ARG A 246 15.54 11.92 -0.13
CA ARG A 246 15.34 13.31 0.32
C ARG A 246 14.20 13.36 1.33
N LEU A 247 14.47 13.92 2.52
CA LEU A 247 13.56 13.82 3.67
C LEU A 247 12.18 14.45 3.46
N TYR A 248 12.14 15.59 2.76
CA TYR A 248 10.91 16.40 2.55
C TYR A 248 10.41 16.39 1.10
N GLU A 249 10.94 15.51 0.25
CA GLU A 249 10.51 15.43 -1.13
C GLU A 249 9.07 14.91 -1.23
N PRO A 250 8.18 15.53 -2.03
CA PRO A 250 6.85 15.00 -2.34
C PRO A 250 6.94 13.56 -2.87
N LEU A 251 5.98 12.70 -2.48
CA LEU A 251 6.02 11.29 -2.86
C LEU A 251 5.87 11.11 -4.37
N ALA A 252 5.10 12.00 -5.03
CA ALA A 252 4.99 12.04 -6.49
C ALA A 252 6.34 12.27 -7.17
N GLN A 253 7.13 13.25 -6.73
CA GLN A 253 8.46 13.52 -7.29
C GLN A 253 9.42 12.34 -7.08
N ARG A 254 9.30 11.66 -5.92
CA ARG A 254 10.08 10.44 -5.67
C ARG A 254 9.70 9.32 -6.65
N LEU A 255 8.41 9.15 -6.94
CA LEU A 255 7.93 8.19 -7.93
C LEU A 255 8.52 8.49 -9.30
N GLU A 256 8.39 9.72 -9.79
CA GLU A 256 8.92 10.16 -11.10
C GLU A 256 10.44 9.91 -11.20
N ARG A 257 11.19 10.25 -10.14
CA ARG A 257 12.63 10.03 -10.11
C ARG A 257 12.98 8.54 -10.15
N ASN A 258 12.24 7.70 -9.41
CA ASN A 258 12.45 6.25 -9.44
C ASN A 258 12.19 5.70 -10.85
N GLN A 259 11.08 6.10 -11.47
CA GLN A 259 10.71 5.68 -12.82
C GLN A 259 11.80 6.09 -13.85
N LYS A 260 12.25 7.34 -13.79
CA LYS A 260 13.34 7.82 -14.64
C LYS A 260 14.61 6.98 -14.44
N THR A 261 15.00 6.74 -13.19
CA THR A 261 16.21 5.97 -12.88
C THR A 261 16.08 4.49 -13.33
N ILE A 262 14.91 3.88 -13.16
CA ILE A 262 14.65 2.51 -13.63
C ILE A 262 14.79 2.46 -15.16
N LYS A 263 14.16 3.39 -15.86
CA LYS A 263 14.25 3.50 -17.33
C LYS A 263 15.69 3.62 -17.80
N GLU A 264 16.47 4.53 -17.20
CA GLU A 264 17.89 4.73 -17.52
C GLU A 264 18.71 3.44 -17.28
N ILE A 265 18.43 2.68 -16.22
CA ILE A 265 19.13 1.41 -15.92
C ILE A 265 18.77 0.34 -16.95
N LEU A 266 17.50 0.22 -17.35
CA LEU A 266 17.04 -0.75 -18.34
C LEU A 266 17.63 -0.44 -19.72
N GLU A 267 17.58 0.82 -20.16
CA GLU A 267 18.18 1.27 -21.42
C GLU A 267 19.71 1.05 -21.43
N TRP A 268 20.38 1.29 -20.29
CA TRP A 268 21.81 1.00 -20.18
C TRP A 268 22.09 -0.51 -20.27
N LYS A 269 21.27 -1.36 -19.62
CA LYS A 269 21.37 -2.82 -19.72
C LYS A 269 21.28 -3.30 -21.17
N GLU A 270 20.37 -2.73 -21.97
CA GLU A 270 20.22 -3.07 -23.39
C GLU A 270 21.44 -2.66 -24.23
N ARG A 271 22.05 -1.52 -23.92
CA ARG A 271 23.23 -1.01 -24.67
C ARG A 271 24.55 -1.72 -24.32
N GLU A 272 24.72 -2.11 -23.05
CA GLU A 272 25.97 -2.65 -22.52
C GLU A 272 25.68 -3.92 -21.66
N PRO A 273 25.16 -5.02 -22.23
CA PRO A 273 24.64 -6.16 -21.46
C PRO A 273 25.71 -6.84 -20.59
N GLU A 274 26.93 -7.04 -21.09
CA GLU A 274 28.00 -7.69 -20.32
C GLU A 274 28.43 -6.84 -19.11
N LYS A 275 28.58 -5.54 -19.30
CA LYS A 275 28.95 -4.62 -18.22
C LYS A 275 27.83 -4.48 -17.18
N ALA A 276 26.59 -4.50 -17.64
CA ALA A 276 25.42 -4.49 -16.78
C ALA A 276 25.39 -5.74 -15.92
N LYS A 277 25.60 -6.91 -16.49
CA LYS A 277 25.65 -8.20 -15.77
C LYS A 277 26.71 -8.20 -14.68
N GLU A 278 27.95 -7.82 -14.98
CA GLU A 278 29.03 -7.70 -13.99
C GLU A 278 28.65 -6.72 -12.85
N THR A 279 28.05 -5.60 -13.21
CA THR A 279 27.63 -4.60 -12.22
C THR A 279 26.50 -5.13 -11.34
N PHE A 280 25.51 -5.79 -11.90
CA PHE A 280 24.39 -6.39 -11.13
C PHE A 280 24.90 -7.47 -10.18
N GLU A 281 25.86 -8.31 -10.58
CA GLU A 281 26.48 -9.27 -9.67
C GLU A 281 27.22 -8.59 -8.50
N ARG A 282 27.93 -7.48 -8.78
CA ARG A 282 28.58 -6.68 -7.71
C ARG A 282 27.56 -6.06 -6.77
N VAL A 283 26.47 -5.47 -7.31
CA VAL A 283 25.37 -4.90 -6.53
C VAL A 283 24.72 -5.95 -5.63
N ASP A 284 24.49 -7.15 -6.14
CA ASP A 284 23.91 -8.27 -5.36
C ASP A 284 24.83 -8.73 -4.23
N LYS A 285 26.14 -8.89 -4.52
CA LYS A 285 27.14 -9.23 -3.49
C LYS A 285 27.20 -8.17 -2.40
N PHE A 286 27.21 -6.90 -2.78
CA PHE A 286 27.15 -5.75 -1.85
C PHE A 286 25.87 -5.77 -1.02
N THR A 287 24.72 -5.90 -1.67
CA THR A 287 23.41 -5.90 -1.03
C THR A 287 23.25 -7.02 -0.01
N LYS A 288 23.68 -8.25 -0.34
CA LYS A 288 23.68 -9.39 0.59
C LYS A 288 24.54 -9.10 1.83
N LYS A 289 25.75 -8.57 1.65
CA LYS A 289 26.65 -8.22 2.77
C LYS A 289 26.09 -7.07 3.62
N ARG A 290 25.55 -6.04 2.97
CA ARG A 290 24.93 -4.89 3.62
C ARG A 290 23.73 -5.30 4.48
N LYS A 291 22.80 -6.08 3.91
CA LYS A 291 21.59 -6.57 4.61
C LYS A 291 21.97 -7.47 5.79
N LYS A 292 22.98 -8.36 5.64
CA LYS A 292 23.48 -9.20 6.74
C LYS A 292 24.03 -8.38 7.93
N LYS A 293 24.59 -7.21 7.68
CA LYS A 293 25.06 -6.29 8.73
C LYS A 293 23.95 -5.39 9.30
N GLY A 294 22.72 -5.45 8.77
CA GLY A 294 21.61 -4.59 9.16
C GLY A 294 21.84 -3.12 8.82
N ILE A 295 22.56 -2.84 7.72
CA ILE A 295 22.82 -1.49 7.22
C ILE A 295 21.75 -1.11 6.19
N SER A 296 21.11 0.03 6.38
CA SER A 296 20.10 0.57 5.47
C SER A 296 20.75 1.14 4.20
N ILE A 297 20.03 1.09 3.07
CA ILE A 297 20.46 1.77 1.85
C ILE A 297 20.54 3.29 2.05
N PHE A 298 19.69 3.85 2.90
CA PHE A 298 19.72 5.29 3.24
C PHE A 298 20.99 5.71 3.96
N SER A 299 21.62 4.81 4.71
CA SER A 299 22.92 5.08 5.31
C SER A 299 24.04 5.11 4.27
N VAL A 300 23.93 4.25 3.23
CA VAL A 300 24.90 4.16 2.13
C VAL A 300 24.90 5.42 1.28
N THR A 301 23.71 5.95 0.99
CA THR A 301 23.52 7.13 0.14
C THR A 301 23.67 8.47 0.86
N ASN A 302 23.99 8.43 2.15
CA ASN A 302 24.18 9.65 2.96
C ASN A 302 25.60 10.20 2.76
N GLU A 303 25.71 11.34 2.11
CA GLU A 303 27.00 12.00 1.81
C GLU A 303 27.71 12.50 3.06
N ASN A 304 26.95 12.99 4.06
CA ASN A 304 27.51 13.46 5.33
C ASN A 304 27.16 12.49 6.49
N ILE A 305 27.65 11.26 6.37
CA ILE A 305 27.33 10.23 7.38
C ILE A 305 27.89 10.58 8.76
N GLY A 306 29.07 11.19 8.84
CA GLY A 306 29.69 11.58 10.11
C GLY A 306 28.86 12.63 10.88
N GLY A 307 28.49 13.70 10.20
CA GLY A 307 27.61 14.74 10.76
C GLY A 307 26.23 14.18 11.15
N THR A 308 25.67 13.29 10.30
CA THR A 308 24.39 12.63 10.58
C THR A 308 24.47 11.75 11.84
N VAL A 309 25.53 10.97 12.02
CA VAL A 309 25.73 10.15 13.22
C VAL A 309 25.86 11.04 14.46
N PHE A 310 26.65 12.12 14.39
CA PHE A 310 26.81 13.07 15.50
C PHE A 310 25.46 13.65 15.94
N TRP A 311 24.71 14.26 15.04
CA TRP A 311 23.40 14.87 15.36
C TRP A 311 22.38 13.86 15.86
N LYS A 312 22.29 12.68 15.21
CA LYS A 312 21.37 11.64 15.67
C LYS A 312 21.74 11.08 17.04
N THR A 313 23.03 11.06 17.39
CA THR A 313 23.47 10.68 18.75
C THR A 313 23.00 11.68 19.80
N LEU A 314 23.15 12.98 19.54
CA LEU A 314 22.64 14.01 20.45
C LEU A 314 21.12 13.91 20.62
N VAL A 315 20.38 13.78 19.52
CA VAL A 315 18.91 13.63 19.55
C VAL A 315 18.51 12.34 20.30
N ALA A 316 19.24 11.24 20.08
CA ALA A 316 18.97 9.97 20.78
C ALA A 316 19.18 10.11 22.29
N LEU A 317 20.26 10.76 22.74
CA LEU A 317 20.55 10.96 24.17
C LEU A 317 19.48 11.84 24.84
N ILE A 318 19.11 12.96 24.21
CA ILE A 318 18.08 13.87 24.74
C ILE A 318 16.70 13.20 24.77
N GLY A 319 16.35 12.44 23.72
CA GLY A 319 15.06 11.78 23.59
C GLY A 319 14.91 10.46 24.36
N LEU A 320 16.02 9.91 24.90
CA LEU A 320 16.01 8.59 25.54
C LEU A 320 15.02 8.47 26.70
N PRO A 321 14.89 9.43 27.64
CA PRO A 321 13.90 9.33 28.71
C PRO A 321 12.47 9.24 28.20
N ALA A 322 12.11 10.09 27.24
CA ALA A 322 10.78 10.09 26.62
C ALA A 322 10.53 8.76 25.86
N TYR A 323 11.55 8.25 25.16
CA TYR A 323 11.46 6.95 24.50
C TYR A 323 11.18 5.82 25.48
N ILE A 324 11.92 5.74 26.60
CA ILE A 324 11.72 4.72 27.64
C ILE A 324 10.30 4.81 28.22
N ALA A 325 9.81 6.02 28.51
CA ALA A 325 8.45 6.23 29.01
C ALA A 325 7.40 5.69 28.02
N THR A 326 7.60 5.94 26.71
CA THR A 326 6.65 5.43 25.67
C THR A 326 6.77 3.93 25.46
N VAL A 327 7.96 3.32 25.57
CA VAL A 327 8.12 1.85 25.55
C VAL A 327 7.29 1.20 26.64
N ILE A 328 7.30 1.76 27.86
CA ILE A 328 6.55 1.23 29.01
C ILE A 328 5.05 1.45 28.83
N SER A 329 4.63 2.68 28.51
CA SER A 329 3.21 3.02 28.40
C SER A 329 2.49 2.32 27.24
N THR A 330 3.21 2.00 26.15
CA THR A 330 2.65 1.33 24.96
C THR A 330 2.97 -0.18 24.91
N LEU A 331 3.57 -0.73 25.97
CA LEU A 331 3.97 -2.15 26.06
C LEU A 331 2.90 -3.13 25.62
N PRO A 332 1.63 -3.04 26.05
CA PRO A 332 0.60 -3.99 25.65
C PRO A 332 0.39 -4.00 24.12
N ILE A 333 0.42 -2.83 23.47
CA ILE A 333 0.18 -2.69 22.03
C ILE A 333 1.28 -3.36 21.23
N TRP A 334 2.54 -2.97 21.47
CA TRP A 334 3.64 -3.50 20.68
C TRP A 334 3.95 -4.97 20.99
N LEU A 335 3.72 -5.43 22.24
CA LEU A 335 3.89 -6.84 22.61
C LEU A 335 2.88 -7.72 21.88
N VAL A 336 1.59 -7.36 21.91
CA VAL A 336 0.52 -8.08 21.18
C VAL A 336 0.81 -8.05 19.67
N THR A 337 1.19 -6.88 19.13
CA THR A 337 1.59 -6.74 17.72
C THR A 337 2.73 -7.70 17.34
N MET A 338 3.75 -7.80 18.20
CA MET A 338 4.90 -8.67 17.95
C MET A 338 4.51 -10.15 17.98
N ILE A 339 3.67 -10.56 18.94
CA ILE A 339 3.17 -11.93 19.05
C ILE A 339 2.34 -12.29 17.81
N LEU A 340 1.39 -11.45 17.44
CA LEU A 340 0.53 -11.68 16.28
C LEU A 340 1.35 -11.74 14.97
N LYS A 341 2.33 -10.85 14.78
CA LYS A 341 3.20 -10.89 13.59
C LYS A 341 3.98 -12.20 13.45
N LYS A 342 4.38 -12.83 14.56
CA LYS A 342 5.05 -14.14 14.54
C LYS A 342 4.10 -15.27 14.12
N SER A 343 2.80 -15.14 14.36
CA SER A 343 1.81 -16.15 13.99
C SER A 343 1.48 -16.16 12.49
N PHE A 344 1.77 -15.08 11.77
CA PHE A 344 1.54 -14.99 10.33
C PHE A 344 2.80 -15.34 9.54
N LYS A 345 2.70 -16.33 8.65
CA LYS A 345 3.81 -16.75 7.78
C LYS A 345 4.19 -15.66 6.76
N ASP A 346 3.20 -14.96 6.24
CA ASP A 346 3.40 -13.91 5.25
C ASP A 346 3.65 -12.57 5.92
N LYS A 347 4.85 -12.03 5.71
CA LYS A 347 5.30 -10.74 6.26
C LYS A 347 4.50 -9.53 5.74
N ALA A 348 3.81 -9.67 4.61
CA ALA A 348 2.96 -8.61 4.06
C ALA A 348 1.81 -8.21 5.01
N TRP A 349 1.39 -9.11 5.92
CA TRP A 349 0.42 -8.80 6.96
C TRP A 349 0.95 -7.90 8.08
N GLY A 350 2.27 -7.68 8.13
CA GLY A 350 2.90 -6.95 9.24
C GLY A 350 2.35 -5.54 9.46
N ASN A 351 2.05 -4.81 8.39
CA ASN A 351 1.46 -3.47 8.49
C ASN A 351 -0.01 -3.54 8.92
N THR A 352 -0.80 -4.43 8.30
CA THR A 352 -2.20 -4.67 8.66
C THR A 352 -2.36 -5.05 10.14
N ILE A 353 -1.50 -5.94 10.65
CA ILE A 353 -1.53 -6.34 12.06
C ILE A 353 -1.23 -5.17 12.99
N SER A 354 -0.23 -4.35 12.65
CA SER A 354 0.08 -3.15 13.44
C SER A 354 -1.09 -2.16 13.46
N PHE A 355 -1.70 -1.92 12.30
CA PHE A 355 -2.88 -1.07 12.18
C PHE A 355 -4.04 -1.60 13.01
N ALA A 356 -4.40 -2.88 12.86
CA ALA A 356 -5.50 -3.48 13.61
C ALA A 356 -5.27 -3.46 15.12
N THR A 357 -4.05 -3.78 15.58
CA THR A 357 -3.69 -3.79 16.98
C THR A 357 -3.76 -2.38 17.59
N GLU A 358 -3.21 -1.39 16.89
CA GLU A 358 -3.27 0.00 17.30
C GLU A 358 -4.72 0.50 17.36
N THR A 359 -5.48 0.31 16.28
CA THR A 359 -6.88 0.78 16.19
C THR A 359 -7.78 0.21 17.28
N ILE A 360 -7.50 -1.00 17.78
CA ILE A 360 -8.32 -1.65 18.83
C ILE A 360 -7.76 -1.35 20.21
N LEU A 361 -6.47 -1.59 20.45
CA LEU A 361 -5.89 -1.52 21.81
C LEU A 361 -5.58 -0.11 22.27
N HIS A 362 -5.12 0.77 21.37
CA HIS A 362 -4.75 2.13 21.77
C HIS A 362 -5.93 2.93 22.34
N PRO A 363 -7.14 2.94 21.74
CA PRO A 363 -8.29 3.62 22.33
C PRO A 363 -8.75 3.01 23.67
N LEU A 364 -8.69 1.68 23.82
CA LEU A 364 -9.04 1.02 25.08
C LEU A 364 -8.08 1.42 26.20
N LEU A 365 -6.78 1.41 25.93
CA LEU A 365 -5.76 1.84 26.88
C LEU A 365 -5.81 3.35 27.12
N MET A 366 -6.21 4.13 26.14
CA MET A 366 -6.44 5.56 26.29
C MET A 366 -7.57 5.85 27.28
N ILE A 367 -8.71 5.14 27.17
CA ILE A 367 -9.82 5.25 28.12
C ILE A 367 -9.34 4.89 29.54
N LEU A 368 -8.60 3.79 29.68
CA LEU A 368 -8.02 3.39 30.94
C LEU A 368 -7.08 4.45 31.52
N CYS A 369 -6.19 5.02 30.68
CA CYS A 369 -5.27 6.08 31.08
C CYS A 369 -6.02 7.33 31.55
N ILE A 370 -7.07 7.75 30.82
CA ILE A 370 -7.92 8.90 31.20
C ILE A 370 -8.53 8.65 32.58
N VAL A 371 -9.20 7.50 32.78
CA VAL A 371 -9.85 7.16 34.06
C VAL A 371 -8.84 7.19 35.20
N LEU A 372 -7.69 6.50 35.05
CA LEU A 372 -6.66 6.48 36.09
C LEU A 372 -6.06 7.86 36.38
N ALA A 373 -5.83 8.66 35.33
CA ALA A 373 -5.28 10.00 35.49
C ALA A 373 -6.25 10.92 36.27
N PHE A 374 -7.53 10.97 35.89
CA PHE A 374 -8.52 11.82 36.55
C PHE A 374 -8.90 11.34 37.98
N CYS A 375 -8.69 10.05 38.29
CA CYS A 375 -8.88 9.56 39.65
C CYS A 375 -7.71 9.86 40.60
N ASN A 376 -6.49 10.13 40.09
CA ASN A 376 -5.29 10.20 40.91
C ASN A 376 -4.49 11.49 40.78
N LEU A 377 -4.78 12.35 39.80
CA LEU A 377 -4.04 13.58 39.50
C LEU A 377 -4.95 14.81 39.52
N SER A 378 -4.36 16.01 39.58
CA SER A 378 -5.14 17.23 39.35
C SER A 378 -5.69 17.24 37.92
N TRP A 379 -6.74 18.04 37.67
CA TRP A 379 -7.38 18.06 36.37
C TRP A 379 -6.41 18.51 35.25
N GLU A 380 -5.49 19.43 35.52
CA GLU A 380 -4.48 19.88 34.57
C GLU A 380 -3.47 18.76 34.25
N GLN A 381 -3.00 18.06 35.29
CA GLN A 381 -2.07 16.94 35.14
C GLN A 381 -2.73 15.77 34.42
N ALA A 382 -3.98 15.47 34.73
CA ALA A 382 -4.76 14.40 34.08
C ALA A 382 -4.98 14.71 32.60
N THR A 383 -5.31 15.96 32.26
CA THR A 383 -5.49 16.40 30.87
C THR A 383 -4.17 16.28 30.09
N LEU A 384 -3.06 16.79 30.66
CA LEU A 384 -1.74 16.72 30.05
C LEU A 384 -1.30 15.25 29.83
N THR A 385 -1.49 14.41 30.83
CA THR A 385 -1.17 12.97 30.75
C THR A 385 -1.96 12.29 29.65
N SER A 386 -3.24 12.61 29.51
CA SER A 386 -4.11 12.07 28.47
C SER A 386 -3.64 12.49 27.06
N ILE A 387 -3.27 13.75 26.87
CA ILE A 387 -2.72 14.25 25.59
C ILE A 387 -1.40 13.56 25.26
N ILE A 388 -0.48 13.44 26.23
CA ILE A 388 0.80 12.76 26.04
C ILE A 388 0.58 11.28 25.68
N TYR A 389 -0.36 10.61 26.34
CA TYR A 389 -0.66 9.21 26.04
C TYR A 389 -1.25 9.05 24.62
N TYR A 390 -2.10 9.96 24.18
CA TYR A 390 -2.70 9.93 22.85
C TYR A 390 -1.67 9.88 21.72
N ILE A 391 -0.54 10.57 21.85
CA ILE A 391 0.54 10.60 20.85
C ILE A 391 1.66 9.59 21.14
N SER A 392 1.59 8.86 22.26
CA SER A 392 2.71 8.04 22.76
C SER A 392 3.07 6.89 21.83
N TYR A 393 2.07 6.25 21.21
CA TYR A 393 2.33 5.11 20.34
C TYR A 393 3.00 5.51 19.02
N GLU A 394 2.56 6.61 18.39
CA GLU A 394 3.22 7.13 17.19
C GLU A 394 4.65 7.57 17.51
N PHE A 395 4.84 8.25 18.63
CA PHE A 395 6.18 8.64 19.09
C PHE A 395 7.06 7.41 19.31
N PHE A 396 6.56 6.37 20.00
CA PHE A 396 7.27 5.10 20.20
C PHE A 396 7.73 4.48 18.87
N VAL A 397 6.80 4.39 17.90
CA VAL A 397 7.12 3.78 16.58
C VAL A 397 8.13 4.63 15.82
N ASP A 398 7.94 5.95 15.80
CA ASP A 398 8.84 6.88 15.10
C ASP A 398 10.23 6.95 15.75
N ALA A 399 10.31 6.96 17.08
CA ALA A 399 11.57 6.93 17.82
C ALA A 399 12.30 5.58 17.65
N THR A 400 11.58 4.47 17.66
CA THR A 400 12.15 3.13 17.36
C THR A 400 12.77 3.10 15.96
N GLU A 401 12.08 3.65 14.94
CA GLU A 401 12.63 3.74 13.60
C GLU A 401 13.82 4.69 13.51
N PHE A 402 13.78 5.82 14.23
CA PHE A 402 14.89 6.74 14.32
C PHE A 402 16.14 6.06 14.91
N LEU A 403 16.00 5.34 16.02
CA LEU A 403 17.08 4.58 16.65
C LEU A 403 17.63 3.48 15.74
N ARG A 404 16.75 2.75 15.04
CA ARG A 404 17.14 1.74 14.07
C ARG A 404 17.98 2.34 12.94
N ARG A 405 17.59 3.51 12.42
CA ARG A 405 18.34 4.24 11.38
C ARG A 405 19.65 4.77 11.92
N TRP A 406 19.68 5.32 13.13
CA TRP A 406 20.90 5.75 13.78
C TRP A 406 21.90 4.60 13.95
N ILE A 407 21.47 3.43 14.44
CA ILE A 407 22.31 2.23 14.54
C ILE A 407 22.86 1.82 13.16
N SER A 408 22.04 1.91 12.13
CA SER A 408 22.45 1.63 10.75
C SER A 408 23.53 2.62 10.28
N ASP A 409 23.36 3.92 10.57
CA ASP A 409 24.30 4.95 10.19
C ASP A 409 25.64 4.78 10.91
N VAL A 410 25.62 4.47 12.21
CA VAL A 410 26.82 4.13 13.01
C VAL A 410 27.55 2.92 12.39
N LYS A 411 26.82 1.83 12.13
CA LYS A 411 27.40 0.63 11.50
C LYS A 411 28.02 0.94 10.14
N TRP A 412 27.40 1.80 9.33
CA TRP A 412 27.92 2.20 8.03
C TRP A 412 29.17 3.07 8.18
N CYS A 413 29.13 4.05 9.08
CA CYS A 413 30.26 4.97 9.33
C CYS A 413 31.55 4.21 9.63
N PHE A 414 31.47 3.15 10.44
CA PHE A 414 32.64 2.36 10.87
C PHE A 414 32.96 1.15 9.99
N ASN A 415 32.17 0.84 8.95
CA ASN A 415 32.41 -0.32 8.10
C ASN A 415 33.24 0.01 6.86
N LYS A 416 34.58 0.14 7.05
CA LYS A 416 35.53 0.48 5.98
C LYS A 416 35.39 -0.45 4.75
N LYS A 417 35.24 -1.78 4.97
CA LYS A 417 35.16 -2.79 3.89
C LYS A 417 33.93 -2.60 2.99
N LEU A 418 32.73 -2.37 3.57
CA LEU A 418 31.54 -2.13 2.77
C LEU A 418 31.58 -0.76 2.09
N ARG A 419 32.20 0.25 2.71
CA ARG A 419 32.38 1.56 2.09
C ARG A 419 33.32 1.50 0.87
N ALA A 420 34.38 0.70 0.93
CA ALA A 420 35.21 0.45 -0.24
C ALA A 420 34.41 -0.21 -1.37
N MET A 421 33.67 -1.29 -1.07
CA MET A 421 32.83 -1.97 -2.07
C MET A 421 31.77 -1.04 -2.71
N SER A 422 31.20 -0.08 -1.97
CA SER A 422 30.18 0.83 -2.52
C SER A 422 30.77 1.90 -3.45
N ARG A 423 32.07 2.16 -3.40
CA ARG A 423 32.74 3.09 -4.30
C ARG A 423 33.06 2.48 -5.67
N GLU A 424 33.00 1.15 -5.75
CA GLU A 424 33.24 0.37 -6.96
C GLU A 424 31.94 0.11 -7.75
N LEU A 425 30.79 0.53 -7.21
CA LEU A 425 29.46 0.44 -7.82
C LEU A 425 29.05 1.75 -8.52
#